data_f9d23233f4b918bcdb46e9ba2d87d184
#
_entry.id   f9d23233f4b918bcdb46e9ba2d87d184
#
_cell.length_a   1.000
_cell.length_b   1.000
_cell.length_c   1.000
_cell.angle_alpha   90.00
_cell.angle_beta   90.00
_cell.angle_gamma   90.00
#
_symmetry.space_group_name_H-M   'P 1'
#
loop_
_entity.id
_entity.type
_entity.pdbx_description
1 polymer ?
#
loop_
_entity_poly.entity_id
_entity_poly.type
_entity_poly.pdbx_seq_one_letter_code
_entity_poly.pdbx_strand_id
1 'polypeptide(L)'
;MKKKLDFNRWAGAARIVALTLILGPSLPGWAAGEKGFGFNLEKASPGKDVPQIEVSLGMRPYANDLIFVAGIKQGFFKDVGLTVTPLPYGRKVLPDQAIPLLVNKQIDMMALYPPDVIATMDSVQSIRFIAITDLFQGFAILARPGSSVKSVGQFMAEGLAFEEAMKKTMAQLKDKSFVTAPVVDNRIFLETVFSLGGMNMNKDTKLVVTPDSNALQLESSGKVDFASPTGAPFTAQLRSSGWISLVTPLDVLTNVPAGPGSPTAALVGTPGVASDAEWARQHPETVLRFVSVMFRIIEQEQKEPDLMLKSMLDYVNSFAGTTLDIAGLKMTIETLSPLSNFEFQQNYFDKQNSALYYRTAFDAAVKFNSNKGVLAKGEYDADNLIWAGDVYHTLVALKQASDDLLKQLQDKSPSAENRTLIEKAKQFYAWYDYLDAYRLLRGANQ
;
A
#
# COMPACT_ATOMS: atom_id res chain seq x y z
N MET A 1 18.14 8.23 23.28
CA MET A 1 17.46 9.47 22.86
C MET A 1 16.57 9.13 21.68
N LYS A 2 15.25 9.02 21.89
CA LYS A 2 14.28 8.71 20.82
C LYS A 2 14.11 9.95 19.94
N LYS A 3 14.72 9.99 18.75
CA LYS A 3 14.30 10.93 17.72
C LYS A 3 12.98 10.40 17.17
N LYS A 4 11.86 11.07 17.52
CA LYS A 4 10.60 10.92 16.78
C LYS A 4 10.89 11.30 15.33
N LEU A 5 10.63 10.41 14.41
CA LEU A 5 10.59 10.70 12.98
C LEU A 5 9.50 11.73 12.75
N ASP A 6 9.93 12.96 12.48
CA ASP A 6 9.01 14.06 12.22
C ASP A 6 8.61 14.03 10.75
N PHE A 7 7.51 13.35 10.46
CA PHE A 7 6.92 13.23 9.11
C PHE A 7 6.62 14.58 8.47
N ASN A 8 6.58 15.67 9.27
CA ASN A 8 6.33 17.02 8.77
C ASN A 8 7.53 17.65 8.01
N ARG A 9 8.70 17.03 8.01
CA ARG A 9 9.84 17.57 7.24
C ARG A 9 9.68 17.50 5.72
N TRP A 10 8.76 16.69 5.24
CA TRP A 10 8.43 16.58 3.81
C TRP A 10 7.37 17.60 3.34
N ALA A 11 6.73 18.31 4.27
CA ALA A 11 5.68 19.30 3.98
C ALA A 11 6.17 20.76 4.03
N GLY A 12 7.45 21.01 4.23
CA GLY A 12 8.00 22.34 4.47
C GLY A 12 8.37 23.11 3.24
N ALA A 13 7.41 23.58 2.45
CA ALA A 13 7.48 24.81 1.64
C ALA A 13 6.11 25.19 1.02
N ALA A 14 5.10 25.40 1.83
CA ALA A 14 3.88 26.05 1.37
C ALA A 14 3.66 27.34 2.15
N ARG A 15 4.08 28.46 1.58
CA ARG A 15 3.64 29.80 2.00
C ARG A 15 2.17 29.97 1.63
N ILE A 16 1.40 30.42 2.63
CA ILE A 16 -0.01 30.81 2.55
C ILE A 16 -0.21 31.78 1.38
N VAL A 17 -1.03 31.38 0.41
CA VAL A 17 -1.63 32.30 -0.56
C VAL A 17 -3.14 32.25 -0.38
N ALA A 18 -3.72 33.43 -0.19
CA ALA A 18 -5.12 33.67 0.12
C ALA A 18 -6.07 33.03 -0.91
N LEU A 19 -7.14 32.40 -0.39
CA LEU A 19 -8.29 31.95 -1.17
C LEU A 19 -9.01 33.15 -1.80
N THR A 20 -8.92 33.25 -3.11
CA THR A 20 -9.90 33.98 -3.92
C THR A 20 -10.87 32.95 -4.48
N LEU A 21 -12.12 33.00 -4.05
CA LEU A 21 -13.22 32.22 -4.61
C LEU A 21 -13.37 32.58 -6.10
N ILE A 22 -12.88 31.73 -6.97
CA ILE A 22 -13.25 31.72 -8.38
C ILE A 22 -14.28 30.59 -8.52
N LEU A 23 -15.50 30.98 -8.89
CA LEU A 23 -16.52 30.09 -9.40
C LEU A 23 -15.88 29.23 -10.50
N GLY A 24 -15.60 27.99 -10.15
CA GLY A 24 -14.96 27.03 -11.04
C GLY A 24 -15.86 26.69 -12.21
N PRO A 25 -15.28 26.42 -13.37
CA PRO A 25 -16.01 25.80 -14.46
C PRO A 25 -16.57 24.45 -14.00
N SER A 26 -17.82 24.17 -14.40
CA SER A 26 -18.42 22.85 -14.29
C SER A 26 -17.37 21.79 -14.58
N LEU A 27 -17.14 20.87 -13.63
CA LEU A 27 -16.26 19.73 -13.83
C LEU A 27 -16.62 19.10 -15.18
N PRO A 28 -15.67 18.90 -16.10
CA PRO A 28 -15.97 18.27 -17.37
C PRO A 28 -16.59 16.91 -17.04
N GLY A 29 -17.82 16.69 -17.50
CA GLY A 29 -18.47 15.40 -17.39
C GLY A 29 -17.48 14.36 -17.92
N TRP A 30 -17.13 13.40 -17.09
CA TRP A 30 -16.23 12.30 -17.44
C TRP A 30 -16.87 11.59 -18.63
N ALA A 31 -16.39 11.89 -19.81
CA ALA A 31 -16.81 11.20 -21.01
C ALA A 31 -16.48 9.72 -20.84
N ALA A 32 -17.50 8.89 -20.91
CA ALA A 32 -17.40 7.44 -20.88
C ALA A 32 -16.62 6.95 -22.10
N GLY A 33 -15.29 6.99 -21.98
CA GLY A 33 -14.36 6.38 -22.92
C GLY A 33 -13.49 5.44 -22.13
N GLU A 34 -13.61 4.18 -22.33
CA GLU A 34 -12.86 2.94 -22.02
C GLU A 34 -11.63 2.98 -21.05
N LYS A 35 -11.22 4.13 -20.52
CA LYS A 35 -10.09 4.34 -19.59
C LYS A 35 -10.61 4.75 -18.23
N GLY A 36 -10.17 4.07 -17.17
CA GLY A 36 -10.46 4.39 -15.78
C GLY A 36 -11.57 3.56 -15.13
N PHE A 37 -11.80 3.82 -13.84
CA PHE A 37 -12.80 3.12 -13.01
C PHE A 37 -14.25 3.42 -13.43
N GLY A 38 -14.53 4.65 -13.88
CA GLY A 38 -15.77 5.01 -14.60
C GLY A 38 -17.06 4.99 -13.78
N PHE A 39 -17.04 5.15 -12.45
CA PHE A 39 -18.25 5.25 -11.64
C PHE A 39 -18.99 6.57 -11.87
N ASN A 40 -20.31 6.50 -12.08
CA ASN A 40 -21.16 7.67 -12.23
C ASN A 40 -22.09 7.83 -11.01
N LEU A 41 -21.90 8.92 -10.24
CA LEU A 41 -22.69 9.21 -9.04
C LEU A 41 -24.20 9.28 -9.30
N GLU A 42 -24.61 9.82 -10.47
CA GLU A 42 -26.02 9.95 -10.82
C GLU A 42 -26.72 8.58 -10.95
N LYS A 43 -25.95 7.55 -11.32
CA LYS A 43 -26.44 6.17 -11.44
C LYS A 43 -26.52 5.44 -10.10
N ALA A 44 -25.91 5.97 -9.04
CA ALA A 44 -26.08 5.41 -7.70
C ALA A 44 -27.55 5.48 -7.29
N SER A 45 -28.22 4.34 -7.20
CA SER A 45 -29.65 4.29 -6.90
C SER A 45 -29.92 4.80 -5.49
N PRO A 46 -30.92 5.68 -5.28
CA PRO A 46 -31.42 5.96 -3.94
C PRO A 46 -31.76 4.65 -3.24
N GLY A 47 -31.42 4.54 -1.94
CA GLY A 47 -31.60 3.28 -1.23
C GLY A 47 -32.07 3.48 0.21
N LYS A 48 -32.76 2.47 0.72
CA LYS A 48 -33.12 2.36 2.15
C LYS A 48 -32.28 1.30 2.85
N ASP A 49 -31.74 0.36 2.07
CA ASP A 49 -30.97 -0.78 2.56
C ASP A 49 -29.61 -0.90 1.87
N VAL A 50 -28.69 -1.58 2.53
CA VAL A 50 -27.35 -1.90 2.02
C VAL A 50 -27.38 -3.32 1.46
N PRO A 51 -26.99 -3.53 0.19
CA PRO A 51 -26.90 -4.86 -0.41
C PRO A 51 -25.95 -5.77 0.35
N GLN A 52 -26.28 -7.06 0.43
CA GLN A 52 -25.36 -8.07 0.96
C GLN A 52 -24.60 -8.71 -0.21
N ILE A 53 -23.28 -8.62 -0.20
CA ILE A 53 -22.42 -9.03 -1.30
C ILE A 53 -21.25 -9.85 -0.74
N GLU A 54 -20.94 -10.98 -1.37
CA GLU A 54 -19.75 -11.75 -1.09
C GLU A 54 -18.56 -11.21 -1.92
N VAL A 55 -17.39 -11.13 -1.31
CA VAL A 55 -16.13 -10.75 -1.96
C VAL A 55 -15.08 -11.80 -1.65
N SER A 56 -14.55 -12.44 -2.69
CA SER A 56 -13.44 -13.38 -2.55
C SER A 56 -12.13 -12.61 -2.41
N LEU A 57 -11.50 -12.66 -1.23
CA LEU A 57 -10.28 -11.94 -0.91
C LEU A 57 -9.08 -12.86 -0.82
N GLY A 58 -8.04 -12.56 -1.62
CA GLY A 58 -6.72 -13.18 -1.46
C GLY A 58 -5.93 -12.50 -0.35
N MET A 59 -5.21 -13.28 0.45
CA MET A 59 -4.49 -12.82 1.63
C MET A 59 -3.08 -13.38 1.67
N ARG A 60 -2.09 -12.52 1.87
CA ARG A 60 -0.68 -12.87 2.09
C ARG A 60 -0.25 -12.50 3.51
N PRO A 61 0.93 -12.93 3.98
CA PRO A 61 1.42 -12.59 5.32
C PRO A 61 2.15 -11.23 5.36
N TYR A 62 1.65 -10.23 4.63
CA TYR A 62 2.26 -8.91 4.53
C TYR A 62 1.41 -7.84 5.21
N ALA A 63 2.03 -6.72 5.61
CA ALA A 63 1.39 -5.66 6.38
C ALA A 63 0.09 -5.15 5.75
N ASN A 64 0.11 -4.92 4.44
CA ASN A 64 -1.01 -4.42 3.66
C ASN A 64 -2.18 -5.41 3.52
N ASP A 65 -1.96 -6.70 3.75
CA ASP A 65 -3.01 -7.74 3.82
C ASP A 65 -3.54 -7.88 5.27
N LEU A 66 -2.65 -7.76 6.27
CA LEU A 66 -3.00 -8.02 7.68
C LEU A 66 -4.09 -7.09 8.21
N ILE A 67 -4.15 -5.85 7.74
CA ILE A 67 -5.17 -4.89 8.15
C ILE A 67 -6.59 -5.41 7.89
N PHE A 68 -6.79 -6.17 6.81
CA PHE A 68 -8.10 -6.75 6.49
C PHE A 68 -8.52 -7.83 7.48
N VAL A 69 -7.57 -8.58 8.07
CA VAL A 69 -7.88 -9.53 9.18
C VAL A 69 -8.48 -8.79 10.36
N ALA A 70 -7.93 -7.64 10.73
CA ALA A 70 -8.48 -6.81 11.80
C ALA A 70 -9.89 -6.31 11.45
N GLY A 71 -10.08 -5.76 10.25
CA GLY A 71 -11.39 -5.30 9.78
C GLY A 71 -12.46 -6.40 9.76
N ILE A 72 -12.09 -7.62 9.36
CA ILE A 72 -13.00 -8.78 9.39
C ILE A 72 -13.37 -9.14 10.83
N LYS A 73 -12.38 -9.23 11.74
CA LYS A 73 -12.62 -9.55 13.15
C LYS A 73 -13.46 -8.50 13.87
N GLN A 74 -13.28 -7.23 13.53
CA GLN A 74 -14.07 -6.12 14.09
C GLN A 74 -15.46 -5.98 13.43
N GLY A 75 -15.77 -6.76 12.39
CA GLY A 75 -17.06 -6.74 11.71
C GLY A 75 -17.25 -5.61 10.70
N PHE A 76 -16.21 -4.81 10.39
CA PHE A 76 -16.34 -3.61 9.55
C PHE A 76 -16.84 -3.91 8.13
N PHE A 77 -16.49 -5.05 7.58
CA PHE A 77 -17.01 -5.50 6.28
C PHE A 77 -18.51 -5.78 6.34
N LYS A 78 -18.97 -6.48 7.39
CA LYS A 78 -20.40 -6.79 7.57
C LYS A 78 -21.25 -5.53 7.76
N ASP A 79 -20.70 -4.51 8.43
CA ASP A 79 -21.38 -3.24 8.66
C ASP A 79 -21.79 -2.54 7.35
N VAL A 80 -21.02 -2.75 6.27
CA VAL A 80 -21.27 -2.20 4.92
C VAL A 80 -21.82 -3.26 3.94
N GLY A 81 -22.34 -4.36 4.46
CA GLY A 81 -22.95 -5.42 3.64
C GLY A 81 -21.96 -6.31 2.88
N LEU A 82 -20.67 -6.31 3.22
CA LEU A 82 -19.68 -7.17 2.59
C LEU A 82 -19.39 -8.41 3.44
N THR A 83 -19.38 -9.58 2.81
CA THR A 83 -18.93 -10.84 3.39
C THR A 83 -17.65 -11.27 2.69
N VAL A 84 -16.52 -11.27 3.41
CA VAL A 84 -15.26 -11.75 2.88
C VAL A 84 -15.21 -13.28 2.87
N THR A 85 -14.90 -13.85 1.70
CA THR A 85 -14.80 -15.29 1.50
C THR A 85 -13.41 -15.69 0.98
N PRO A 86 -12.98 -16.95 1.17
CA PRO A 86 -13.56 -17.93 2.10
C PRO A 86 -13.36 -17.53 3.58
N LEU A 87 -14.29 -17.96 4.41
CA LEU A 87 -14.15 -17.73 5.85
C LEU A 87 -12.94 -18.51 6.43
N PRO A 88 -12.33 -18.05 7.51
CA PRO A 88 -12.69 -16.84 8.30
C PRO A 88 -12.06 -15.52 7.77
N TYR A 89 -10.98 -15.55 6.98
CA TYR A 89 -10.16 -14.36 6.66
C TYR A 89 -9.74 -14.28 5.19
N GLY A 90 -10.52 -14.83 4.27
CA GLY A 90 -10.13 -14.91 2.88
C GLY A 90 -9.21 -16.12 2.58
N ARG A 91 -8.79 -16.24 1.34
CA ARG A 91 -7.94 -17.32 0.84
C ARG A 91 -6.46 -17.01 1.09
N LYS A 92 -5.76 -17.89 1.79
CA LYS A 92 -4.29 -17.78 1.89
C LYS A 92 -3.65 -18.02 0.51
N VAL A 93 -2.84 -17.08 0.06
CA VAL A 93 -2.22 -17.05 -1.27
C VAL A 93 -0.70 -16.92 -1.13
N LEU A 94 0.04 -17.74 -1.86
CA LEU A 94 1.48 -17.61 -1.98
C LEU A 94 1.80 -16.48 -3.00
N PRO A 95 2.94 -15.77 -2.86
CA PRO A 95 3.26 -14.62 -3.72
C PRO A 95 3.21 -14.93 -5.22
N ASP A 96 3.71 -16.08 -5.64
CA ASP A 96 3.73 -16.56 -7.03
C ASP A 96 2.35 -16.92 -7.60
N GLN A 97 1.37 -17.17 -6.75
CA GLN A 97 -0.01 -17.49 -7.12
C GLN A 97 -0.90 -16.27 -7.26
N ALA A 98 -0.49 -15.13 -6.73
CA ALA A 98 -1.31 -13.93 -6.57
C ALA A 98 -1.88 -13.42 -7.90
N ILE A 99 -1.01 -13.11 -8.86
CA ILE A 99 -1.40 -12.61 -10.19
C ILE A 99 -2.25 -13.65 -10.95
N PRO A 100 -1.85 -14.93 -11.06
CA PRO A 100 -2.68 -15.94 -11.70
C PRO A 100 -4.09 -16.08 -11.12
N LEU A 101 -4.26 -16.00 -9.81
CA LEU A 101 -5.58 -16.13 -9.17
C LEU A 101 -6.51 -14.97 -9.50
N LEU A 102 -5.99 -13.73 -9.56
CA LEU A 102 -6.75 -12.55 -9.99
C LEU A 102 -7.14 -12.64 -11.47
N VAL A 103 -6.18 -12.93 -12.35
CA VAL A 103 -6.39 -13.02 -13.80
C VAL A 103 -7.42 -14.10 -14.15
N ASN A 104 -7.38 -15.22 -13.44
CA ASN A 104 -8.34 -16.33 -13.62
C ASN A 104 -9.65 -16.13 -12.83
N LYS A 105 -9.86 -14.96 -12.21
CA LYS A 105 -11.08 -14.62 -11.45
C LYS A 105 -11.41 -15.64 -10.35
N GLN A 106 -10.38 -16.25 -9.76
CA GLN A 106 -10.53 -17.17 -8.62
C GLN A 106 -10.55 -16.44 -7.27
N ILE A 107 -10.14 -15.20 -7.28
CA ILE A 107 -10.31 -14.20 -6.22
C ILE A 107 -10.70 -12.88 -6.87
N ASP A 108 -11.48 -12.07 -6.17
CA ASP A 108 -11.98 -10.79 -6.67
C ASP A 108 -10.99 -9.65 -6.40
N MET A 109 -10.39 -9.68 -5.23
CA MET A 109 -9.46 -8.65 -4.77
C MET A 109 -8.32 -9.26 -3.95
N MET A 110 -7.17 -8.60 -3.95
CA MET A 110 -6.10 -8.85 -2.99
C MET A 110 -5.13 -7.67 -2.94
N ALA A 111 -4.37 -7.56 -1.85
CA ALA A 111 -3.27 -6.63 -1.80
C ALA A 111 -2.11 -7.12 -2.67
N LEU A 112 -1.53 -6.21 -3.47
CA LEU A 112 -0.38 -6.48 -4.34
C LEU A 112 0.62 -5.31 -4.27
N TYR A 113 1.75 -5.51 -4.90
CA TYR A 113 2.77 -4.48 -5.06
C TYR A 113 2.88 -4.11 -6.56
N PRO A 114 2.76 -2.82 -6.94
CA PRO A 114 2.75 -2.43 -8.35
C PRO A 114 3.94 -2.92 -9.16
N PRO A 115 5.21 -2.89 -8.68
CA PRO A 115 6.34 -3.42 -9.43
C PRO A 115 6.22 -4.88 -9.84
N ASP A 116 5.57 -5.74 -9.04
CA ASP A 116 5.35 -7.15 -9.39
C ASP A 116 4.41 -7.28 -10.60
N VAL A 117 3.35 -6.47 -10.63
CA VAL A 117 2.40 -6.45 -11.74
C VAL A 117 3.03 -5.78 -12.97
N ILE A 118 3.76 -4.67 -12.79
CA ILE A 118 4.48 -3.98 -13.88
C ILE A 118 5.41 -4.95 -14.61
N ALA A 119 6.14 -5.79 -13.89
CA ALA A 119 7.04 -6.77 -14.51
C ALA A 119 6.32 -7.79 -15.42
N THR A 120 5.00 -7.90 -15.34
CA THR A 120 4.16 -8.84 -16.12
C THR A 120 3.29 -8.16 -17.17
N MET A 121 3.35 -6.84 -17.34
CA MET A 121 2.40 -6.06 -18.15
C MET A 121 2.37 -6.46 -19.64
N ASP A 122 3.44 -7.05 -20.18
CA ASP A 122 3.46 -7.57 -21.55
C ASP A 122 2.48 -8.75 -21.75
N SER A 123 2.20 -9.50 -20.69
CA SER A 123 1.35 -10.70 -20.73
C SER A 123 0.07 -10.58 -19.90
N VAL A 124 0.05 -9.68 -18.90
CA VAL A 124 -1.06 -9.49 -17.97
C VAL A 124 -1.51 -8.03 -18.00
N GLN A 125 -2.64 -7.78 -18.68
CA GLN A 125 -3.16 -6.44 -18.89
C GLN A 125 -4.48 -6.17 -18.15
N SER A 126 -5.04 -7.17 -17.46
CA SER A 126 -6.36 -7.06 -16.82
C SER A 126 -6.32 -6.57 -15.37
N ILE A 127 -5.17 -6.54 -14.70
CA ILE A 127 -5.08 -6.14 -13.29
C ILE A 127 -5.13 -4.62 -13.16
N ARG A 128 -5.87 -4.15 -12.13
CA ARG A 128 -5.98 -2.74 -11.76
C ARG A 128 -5.83 -2.57 -10.25
N PHE A 129 -4.98 -1.62 -9.84
CA PHE A 129 -4.94 -1.17 -8.45
C PHE A 129 -6.08 -0.20 -8.18
N ILE A 130 -6.94 -0.52 -7.23
CA ILE A 130 -8.15 0.23 -6.87
C ILE A 130 -7.98 1.06 -5.59
N ALA A 131 -6.91 0.84 -4.84
CA ALA A 131 -6.54 1.62 -3.66
C ALA A 131 -5.04 1.51 -3.40
N ILE A 132 -4.44 2.51 -2.72
CA ILE A 132 -3.11 2.42 -2.10
C ILE A 132 -3.31 2.27 -0.60
N THR A 133 -2.66 1.27 0.01
CA THR A 133 -2.84 0.90 1.42
C THR A 133 -1.83 1.57 2.34
N ASP A 134 -0.57 1.63 1.93
CA ASP A 134 0.54 2.04 2.79
C ASP A 134 1.74 2.56 1.98
N LEU A 135 2.68 3.16 2.68
CA LEU A 135 4.01 3.51 2.16
C LEU A 135 5.02 2.48 2.69
N PHE A 136 5.34 1.50 1.87
CA PHE A 136 6.19 0.41 2.27
C PHE A 136 7.66 0.84 2.39
N GLN A 137 8.26 0.60 3.55
CA GLN A 137 9.65 0.88 3.91
C GLN A 137 10.35 -0.36 4.49
N GLY A 138 9.78 -1.54 4.27
CA GLY A 138 10.19 -2.78 4.95
C GLY A 138 11.42 -3.47 4.37
N PHE A 139 11.91 -3.05 3.19
CA PHE A 139 13.16 -3.60 2.67
C PHE A 139 14.36 -3.12 3.49
N ALA A 140 15.30 -4.02 3.70
CA ALA A 140 16.56 -3.70 4.31
C ALA A 140 17.62 -4.73 3.93
N ILE A 141 18.89 -4.31 3.87
CA ILE A 141 20.00 -5.24 4.02
C ILE A 141 20.30 -5.33 5.52
N LEU A 142 20.21 -6.54 6.04
CA LEU A 142 20.40 -6.85 7.44
C LEU A 142 21.68 -7.68 7.63
N ALA A 143 22.41 -7.41 8.71
CA ALA A 143 23.53 -8.21 9.14
C ALA A 143 23.19 -9.02 10.39
N ARG A 144 23.69 -10.25 10.49
CA ARG A 144 23.45 -11.13 11.63
C ARG A 144 23.90 -10.52 12.97
N PRO A 145 23.28 -10.90 14.10
CA PRO A 145 23.68 -10.47 15.43
C PRO A 145 25.16 -10.77 15.72
N GLY A 146 25.82 -9.86 16.44
CA GLY A 146 27.21 -10.01 16.82
C GLY A 146 28.24 -9.77 15.72
N SER A 147 27.82 -9.37 14.50
CA SER A 147 28.75 -8.93 13.47
C SER A 147 29.33 -7.55 13.80
N SER A 148 30.59 -7.32 13.44
CA SER A 148 31.29 -6.04 13.65
C SER A 148 31.09 -5.04 12.50
N VAL A 149 30.06 -5.27 11.65
CA VAL A 149 29.79 -4.42 10.49
C VAL A 149 29.08 -3.13 10.88
N LYS A 150 29.28 -2.09 10.08
CA LYS A 150 28.68 -0.77 10.27
C LYS A 150 27.65 -0.46 9.19
N SER A 151 26.54 0.15 9.59
CA SER A 151 25.51 0.66 8.67
C SER A 151 25.98 1.93 7.95
N VAL A 152 25.28 2.27 6.87
CA VAL A 152 25.49 3.54 6.17
C VAL A 152 25.33 4.74 7.11
N GLY A 153 24.33 4.71 7.99
CA GLY A 153 24.12 5.76 8.99
C GLY A 153 25.24 5.88 10.00
N GLN A 154 25.88 4.77 10.40
CA GLN A 154 27.04 4.80 11.29
C GLN A 154 28.28 5.42 10.60
N PHE A 155 28.56 5.05 9.36
CA PHE A 155 29.66 5.68 8.60
C PHE A 155 29.40 7.17 8.36
N MET A 156 28.17 7.57 8.09
CA MET A 156 27.83 9.00 7.97
C MET A 156 27.99 9.74 9.30
N ALA A 157 27.68 9.11 10.42
CA ALA A 157 27.88 9.68 11.75
C ALA A 157 29.41 9.86 12.10
N GLU A 158 30.25 9.08 11.43
CA GLU A 158 31.72 9.23 11.50
C GLU A 158 32.25 10.32 10.53
N GLY A 159 31.37 11.02 9.83
CA GLY A 159 31.73 12.17 8.97
C GLY A 159 31.86 11.84 7.48
N LEU A 160 31.55 10.62 7.03
CA LEU A 160 31.63 10.28 5.62
C LEU A 160 30.42 10.85 4.87
N ALA A 161 30.62 11.27 3.62
CA ALA A 161 29.52 11.57 2.70
C ALA A 161 28.76 10.29 2.36
N PHE A 162 27.46 10.42 2.04
CA PHE A 162 26.57 9.27 1.79
C PHE A 162 27.15 8.28 0.77
N GLU A 163 27.68 8.78 -0.35
CA GLU A 163 28.24 7.92 -1.41
C GLU A 163 29.42 7.08 -0.92
N GLU A 164 30.30 7.65 -0.11
CA GLU A 164 31.44 6.94 0.48
C GLU A 164 30.99 5.97 1.57
N ALA A 165 30.01 6.39 2.40
CA ALA A 165 29.40 5.55 3.41
C ALA A 165 28.73 4.31 2.78
N MET A 166 28.00 4.48 1.66
CA MET A 166 27.39 3.38 0.91
C MET A 166 28.46 2.40 0.38
N LYS A 167 29.53 2.89 -0.26
CA LYS A 167 30.62 2.04 -0.74
C LYS A 167 31.25 1.22 0.38
N LYS A 168 31.52 1.84 1.53
CA LYS A 168 32.10 1.14 2.69
C LYS A 168 31.10 0.14 3.30
N THR A 169 29.83 0.49 3.41
CA THR A 169 28.80 -0.41 3.92
C THR A 169 28.67 -1.64 3.05
N MET A 170 28.54 -1.46 1.74
CA MET A 170 28.35 -2.57 0.81
C MET A 170 29.59 -3.44 0.66
N ALA A 171 30.79 -2.87 0.72
CA ALA A 171 32.04 -3.64 0.68
C ALA A 171 32.16 -4.70 1.79
N GLN A 172 31.45 -4.55 2.91
CA GLN A 172 31.41 -5.53 3.99
C GLN A 172 30.69 -6.84 3.61
N LEU A 173 29.87 -6.82 2.53
CA LEU A 173 29.15 -7.99 2.01
C LEU A 173 30.00 -8.83 1.05
N LYS A 174 31.20 -8.34 0.67
CA LYS A 174 32.04 -9.04 -0.32
C LYS A 174 32.42 -10.43 0.15
N ASP A 175 32.20 -11.43 -0.70
CA ASP A 175 32.49 -12.86 -0.48
C ASP A 175 31.73 -13.49 0.72
N LYS A 176 30.69 -12.81 1.22
CA LYS A 176 29.86 -13.27 2.33
C LYS A 176 28.59 -13.94 1.84
N SER A 177 27.98 -14.78 2.71
CA SER A 177 26.68 -15.40 2.45
C SER A 177 25.57 -14.35 2.59
N PHE A 178 24.72 -14.27 1.57
CA PHE A 178 23.61 -13.31 1.48
C PHE A 178 22.34 -14.04 1.03
N VAL A 179 21.26 -13.98 1.81
CA VAL A 179 19.98 -14.60 1.47
C VAL A 179 18.92 -13.56 1.15
N THR A 180 18.08 -13.86 0.17
CA THR A 180 16.90 -13.09 -0.20
C THR A 180 15.84 -13.96 -0.86
N ALA A 181 14.60 -13.47 -0.98
CA ALA A 181 13.55 -14.15 -1.73
C ALA A 181 13.46 -13.68 -3.19
N PRO A 182 12.87 -14.49 -4.11
CA PRO A 182 12.78 -14.19 -5.53
C PRO A 182 11.59 -13.25 -5.84
N VAL A 183 11.59 -12.04 -5.25
CA VAL A 183 10.53 -11.02 -5.38
C VAL A 183 11.07 -9.80 -6.12
N VAL A 184 10.33 -9.31 -7.12
CA VAL A 184 10.79 -8.30 -8.09
C VAL A 184 11.10 -6.96 -7.43
N ASP A 185 10.25 -6.50 -6.54
CA ASP A 185 10.39 -5.23 -5.84
C ASP A 185 11.61 -5.19 -4.92
N ASN A 186 11.85 -6.26 -4.16
CA ASN A 186 13.07 -6.38 -3.36
C ASN A 186 14.32 -6.44 -4.26
N ARG A 187 14.21 -7.07 -5.42
CA ARG A 187 15.30 -7.07 -6.40
C ARG A 187 15.63 -5.67 -6.90
N ILE A 188 14.60 -4.82 -7.14
CA ILE A 188 14.81 -3.40 -7.51
C ILE A 188 15.60 -2.68 -6.41
N PHE A 189 15.21 -2.86 -5.15
CA PHE A 189 15.93 -2.30 -4.00
C PHE A 189 17.37 -2.80 -3.96
N LEU A 190 17.59 -4.11 -4.00
CA LEU A 190 18.93 -4.70 -3.91
C LEU A 190 19.84 -4.26 -5.06
N GLU A 191 19.38 -4.31 -6.31
CA GLU A 191 20.19 -3.88 -7.44
C GLU A 191 20.55 -2.40 -7.36
N THR A 192 19.64 -1.56 -6.86
CA THR A 192 19.90 -0.14 -6.66
C THR A 192 20.98 0.08 -5.58
N VAL A 193 20.86 -0.54 -4.41
CA VAL A 193 21.83 -0.32 -3.32
C VAL A 193 23.19 -0.95 -3.62
N PHE A 194 23.24 -2.12 -4.27
CA PHE A 194 24.49 -2.72 -4.73
C PHE A 194 25.18 -1.84 -5.76
N SER A 195 24.42 -1.27 -6.71
CA SER A 195 24.97 -0.32 -7.71
C SER A 195 25.51 0.95 -7.06
N LEU A 196 24.78 1.55 -6.11
CA LEU A 196 25.26 2.71 -5.34
C LEU A 196 26.54 2.39 -4.54
N GLY A 197 26.67 1.18 -4.04
CA GLY A 197 27.84 0.67 -3.36
C GLY A 197 29.00 0.26 -4.27
N GLY A 198 28.82 0.34 -5.61
CA GLY A 198 29.84 -0.08 -6.58
C GLY A 198 30.05 -1.59 -6.65
N MET A 199 29.06 -2.39 -6.27
CA MET A 199 29.10 -3.85 -6.21
C MET A 199 28.03 -4.49 -7.10
N ASN A 200 28.22 -5.78 -7.39
CA ASN A 200 27.26 -6.63 -8.08
C ASN A 200 26.84 -7.79 -7.18
N MET A 201 25.58 -7.85 -6.80
CA MET A 201 25.05 -8.85 -5.87
C MET A 201 25.43 -10.29 -6.27
N ASN A 202 25.25 -10.65 -7.53
CA ASN A 202 25.47 -12.01 -8.02
C ASN A 202 26.96 -12.40 -8.12
N LYS A 203 27.87 -11.41 -8.26
CA LYS A 203 29.32 -11.65 -8.44
C LYS A 203 30.10 -11.50 -7.13
N ASP A 204 29.66 -10.58 -6.30
CA ASP A 204 30.43 -10.15 -5.14
C ASP A 204 29.94 -10.77 -3.83
N THR A 205 28.83 -11.53 -3.84
CA THR A 205 28.32 -12.25 -2.68
C THR A 205 28.09 -13.74 -2.97
N LYS A 206 27.98 -14.54 -1.91
CA LYS A 206 27.50 -15.93 -1.99
C LYS A 206 25.98 -15.90 -1.86
N LEU A 207 25.32 -15.54 -2.97
CA LEU A 207 23.87 -15.33 -2.99
C LEU A 207 23.10 -16.65 -2.87
N VAL A 208 22.11 -16.67 -1.96
CA VAL A 208 21.11 -17.71 -1.82
C VAL A 208 19.72 -17.08 -2.08
N VAL A 209 19.00 -17.59 -3.06
CA VAL A 209 17.63 -17.13 -3.37
C VAL A 209 16.66 -18.25 -3.00
N THR A 210 15.75 -17.96 -2.06
CA THR A 210 14.78 -18.94 -1.55
C THR A 210 13.56 -18.19 -0.99
N PRO A 211 12.34 -18.78 -0.94
CA PRO A 211 11.19 -18.17 -0.31
C PRO A 211 11.46 -17.66 1.12
N ASP A 212 10.81 -16.55 1.53
CA ASP A 212 11.05 -15.93 2.85
C ASP A 212 10.98 -16.89 4.03
N SER A 213 10.04 -17.84 4.02
CA SER A 213 9.94 -18.84 5.10
C SER A 213 11.17 -19.74 5.24
N ASN A 214 11.80 -20.11 4.11
CA ASN A 214 13.05 -20.88 4.10
C ASN A 214 14.25 -19.98 4.44
N ALA A 215 14.25 -18.71 3.95
CA ALA A 215 15.24 -17.71 4.30
C ALA A 215 15.29 -17.50 5.80
N LEU A 216 14.12 -17.34 6.46
CA LEU A 216 14.00 -17.16 7.90
C LEU A 216 14.62 -18.33 8.70
N GLN A 217 14.54 -19.56 8.19
CA GLN A 217 15.19 -20.73 8.82
C GLN A 217 16.72 -20.64 8.71
N LEU A 218 17.25 -20.22 7.56
CA LEU A 218 18.70 -20.02 7.37
C LEU A 218 19.23 -18.90 8.27
N GLU A 219 18.49 -17.81 8.35
CA GLU A 219 18.77 -16.65 9.18
C GLU A 219 18.77 -17.00 10.67
N SER A 220 17.72 -17.67 11.14
CA SER A 220 17.56 -18.09 12.54
C SER A 220 18.62 -19.12 12.97
N SER A 221 19.10 -19.95 12.04
CA SER A 221 20.17 -20.93 12.32
C SER A 221 21.58 -20.36 12.24
N GLY A 222 21.74 -19.05 11.93
CA GLY A 222 23.04 -18.39 11.82
C GLY A 222 23.89 -18.85 10.62
N LYS A 223 23.28 -19.51 9.63
CA LYS A 223 23.98 -20.05 8.44
C LYS A 223 24.31 -19.01 7.39
N VAL A 224 23.77 -17.78 7.53
CA VAL A 224 24.01 -16.68 6.61
C VAL A 224 24.52 -15.45 7.36
N ASP A 225 25.37 -14.66 6.69
CA ASP A 225 25.97 -13.45 7.27
C ASP A 225 25.04 -12.24 7.10
N PHE A 226 24.34 -12.18 5.97
CA PHE A 226 23.45 -11.08 5.60
C PHE A 226 22.15 -11.59 5.00
N ALA A 227 21.11 -10.79 5.14
CA ALA A 227 19.76 -11.08 4.63
C ALA A 227 19.08 -9.84 4.07
N SER A 228 18.17 -10.05 3.12
CA SER A 228 17.18 -9.04 2.72
C SER A 228 15.82 -9.69 2.59
N PRO A 229 15.00 -9.67 3.64
CA PRO A 229 13.64 -10.17 3.61
C PRO A 229 12.73 -9.29 2.75
N THR A 230 11.68 -9.88 2.18
CA THR A 230 10.80 -9.18 1.23
C THR A 230 9.53 -8.62 1.85
N GLY A 231 9.25 -8.91 3.10
CA GLY A 231 8.05 -8.42 3.79
C GLY A 231 8.35 -7.80 5.14
N ALA A 232 7.60 -6.77 5.51
CA ALA A 232 7.75 -6.08 6.78
C ALA A 232 7.71 -7.01 8.02
N PRO A 233 6.85 -8.04 8.11
CA PRO A 233 6.86 -9.00 9.24
C PRO A 233 8.18 -9.74 9.38
N PHE A 234 8.81 -10.17 8.29
CA PHE A 234 10.09 -10.87 8.32
C PHE A 234 11.24 -9.92 8.73
N THR A 235 11.23 -8.69 8.20
CA THR A 235 12.18 -7.64 8.62
C THR A 235 12.03 -7.33 10.12
N ALA A 236 10.80 -7.20 10.61
CA ALA A 236 10.53 -6.95 12.02
C ALA A 236 11.00 -8.13 12.90
N GLN A 237 10.74 -9.38 12.46
CA GLN A 237 11.19 -10.60 13.16
C GLN A 237 12.72 -10.62 13.30
N LEU A 238 13.45 -10.36 12.22
CA LEU A 238 14.91 -10.35 12.27
C LEU A 238 15.45 -9.22 13.15
N ARG A 239 14.90 -8.00 13.02
CA ARG A 239 15.29 -6.88 13.87
C ARG A 239 15.03 -7.14 15.37
N SER A 240 13.89 -7.76 15.68
CA SER A 240 13.57 -8.18 17.06
C SER A 240 14.52 -9.26 17.57
N SER A 241 15.09 -10.06 16.67
CA SER A 241 16.10 -11.08 16.97
C SER A 241 17.55 -10.51 16.99
N GLY A 242 17.71 -9.19 16.93
CA GLY A 242 19.01 -8.51 17.05
C GLY A 242 19.78 -8.34 15.73
N TRP A 243 19.16 -8.59 14.58
CA TRP A 243 19.75 -8.28 13.28
C TRP A 243 19.85 -6.75 13.09
N ILE A 244 20.95 -6.32 12.48
CA ILE A 244 21.31 -4.91 12.33
C ILE A 244 21.01 -4.45 10.93
N SER A 245 20.17 -3.40 10.77
CA SER A 245 19.90 -2.78 9.46
C SER A 245 21.14 -2.01 8.98
N LEU A 246 21.68 -2.38 7.82
CA LEU A 246 22.82 -1.73 7.20
C LEU A 246 22.39 -0.63 6.24
N VAL A 247 21.40 -0.92 5.41
CA VAL A 247 20.84 -0.02 4.40
C VAL A 247 19.34 -0.27 4.29
N THR A 248 18.57 0.79 4.20
CA THR A 248 17.10 0.78 3.98
C THR A 248 16.74 1.69 2.80
N PRO A 249 15.54 1.58 2.19
CA PRO A 249 15.05 2.55 1.22
C PRO A 249 15.07 3.98 1.73
N LEU A 250 14.74 4.19 3.02
CA LEU A 250 14.74 5.51 3.64
C LEU A 250 16.14 6.13 3.68
N ASP A 251 17.18 5.34 3.97
CA ASP A 251 18.56 5.83 3.92
C ASP A 251 18.94 6.32 2.52
N VAL A 252 18.50 5.59 1.48
CA VAL A 252 18.73 5.99 0.10
C VAL A 252 17.92 7.23 -0.27
N LEU A 253 16.60 7.22 -0.05
CA LEU A 253 15.69 8.30 -0.46
C LEU A 253 15.93 9.63 0.27
N THR A 254 16.46 9.57 1.50
CA THR A 254 16.85 10.78 2.25
C THR A 254 18.06 11.49 1.63
N ASN A 255 18.99 10.74 1.03
CA ASN A 255 20.23 11.26 0.49
C ASN A 255 20.22 11.40 -1.05
N VAL A 256 19.41 10.59 -1.72
CA VAL A 256 19.16 10.64 -3.16
C VAL A 256 17.65 10.71 -3.38
N PRO A 257 17.04 11.90 -3.31
CA PRO A 257 15.59 12.05 -3.35
C PRO A 257 14.98 11.49 -4.63
N ALA A 258 13.84 10.82 -4.48
CA ALA A 258 13.02 10.40 -5.60
C ALA A 258 12.41 11.61 -6.31
N GLY A 259 12.32 11.54 -7.62
CA GLY A 259 11.69 12.55 -8.47
C GLY A 259 11.61 12.04 -9.91
N PRO A 260 10.96 12.78 -10.83
CA PRO A 260 10.87 12.39 -12.22
C PRO A 260 12.26 12.11 -12.82
N GLY A 261 12.44 10.90 -13.35
CA GLY A 261 13.72 10.45 -13.93
C GLY A 261 14.79 9.99 -12.93
N SER A 262 14.58 10.13 -11.62
CA SER A 262 15.51 9.63 -10.60
C SER A 262 15.54 8.10 -10.60
N PRO A 263 16.72 7.45 -10.55
CA PRO A 263 16.81 6.00 -10.43
C PRO A 263 16.25 5.47 -9.10
N THR A 264 16.16 6.32 -8.06
CA THR A 264 15.63 5.96 -6.75
C THR A 264 14.11 6.06 -6.65
N ALA A 265 13.43 6.63 -7.65
CA ALA A 265 11.97 6.71 -7.66
C ALA A 265 11.30 5.31 -7.62
N ALA A 266 11.96 4.29 -8.17
CA ALA A 266 11.49 2.90 -8.10
C ALA A 266 11.56 2.29 -6.67
N LEU A 267 12.21 2.96 -5.71
CA LEU A 267 12.24 2.56 -4.30
C LEU A 267 11.04 3.09 -3.50
N VAL A 268 10.23 3.96 -4.10
CA VAL A 268 8.99 4.44 -3.47
C VAL A 268 7.96 3.32 -3.54
N GLY A 269 7.76 2.66 -2.42
CA GLY A 269 6.86 1.52 -2.31
C GLY A 269 5.43 1.95 -1.96
N THR A 270 4.49 1.74 -2.87
CA THR A 270 3.07 2.05 -2.68
C THR A 270 2.21 0.82 -2.94
N PRO A 271 2.24 -0.19 -2.03
CA PRO A 271 1.36 -1.34 -2.17
C PRO A 271 -0.11 -0.92 -2.14
N GLY A 272 -0.95 -1.76 -2.73
CA GLY A 272 -2.36 -1.43 -2.82
C GLY A 272 -3.23 -2.65 -3.08
N VAL A 273 -4.54 -2.45 -3.01
CA VAL A 273 -5.52 -3.47 -3.38
C VAL A 273 -5.66 -3.49 -4.90
N ALA A 274 -5.58 -4.68 -5.47
CA ALA A 274 -5.76 -4.92 -6.89
C ALA A 274 -6.98 -5.83 -7.16
N SER A 275 -7.54 -5.69 -8.35
CA SER A 275 -8.65 -6.48 -8.86
C SER A 275 -8.51 -6.68 -10.37
N ASP A 276 -9.24 -7.62 -10.96
CA ASP A 276 -9.42 -7.69 -12.40
C ASP A 276 -10.24 -6.48 -12.90
N ALA A 277 -9.83 -5.88 -14.02
CA ALA A 277 -10.44 -4.67 -14.57
C ALA A 277 -11.93 -4.85 -14.92
N GLU A 278 -12.28 -5.99 -15.50
CA GLU A 278 -13.66 -6.28 -15.90
C GLU A 278 -14.52 -6.48 -14.65
N TRP A 279 -14.04 -7.22 -13.68
CA TRP A 279 -14.74 -7.42 -12.41
C TRP A 279 -14.97 -6.09 -11.69
N ALA A 280 -13.95 -5.24 -11.58
CA ALA A 280 -14.08 -3.94 -10.92
C ALA A 280 -15.09 -3.01 -11.60
N ARG A 281 -15.19 -3.06 -12.96
CA ARG A 281 -16.20 -2.29 -13.72
C ARG A 281 -17.60 -2.85 -13.56
N GLN A 282 -17.74 -4.16 -13.41
CA GLN A 282 -19.04 -4.81 -13.19
C GLN A 282 -19.55 -4.62 -11.75
N HIS A 283 -18.63 -4.41 -10.79
CA HIS A 283 -18.93 -4.30 -9.37
C HIS A 283 -18.41 -2.98 -8.73
N PRO A 284 -18.64 -1.81 -9.34
CA PRO A 284 -18.03 -0.56 -8.90
C PRO A 284 -18.46 -0.15 -7.48
N GLU A 285 -19.72 -0.41 -7.09
CA GLU A 285 -20.19 -0.12 -5.73
C GLU A 285 -19.50 -1.02 -4.69
N THR A 286 -19.21 -2.28 -5.05
CA THR A 286 -18.46 -3.21 -4.18
C THR A 286 -17.02 -2.72 -3.96
N VAL A 287 -16.38 -2.22 -5.03
CA VAL A 287 -15.06 -1.60 -4.96
C VAL A 287 -15.07 -0.41 -3.99
N LEU A 288 -16.04 0.50 -4.14
CA LEU A 288 -16.14 1.69 -3.29
C LEU A 288 -16.36 1.32 -1.81
N ARG A 289 -17.26 0.36 -1.50
CA ARG A 289 -17.47 -0.13 -0.13
C ARG A 289 -16.22 -0.77 0.46
N PHE A 290 -15.53 -1.61 -0.34
CA PHE A 290 -14.30 -2.26 0.12
C PHE A 290 -13.20 -1.23 0.47
N VAL A 291 -13.00 -0.25 -0.40
CA VAL A 291 -12.01 0.82 -0.17
C VAL A 291 -12.42 1.72 1.01
N SER A 292 -13.70 1.95 1.20
CA SER A 292 -14.23 2.66 2.39
C SER A 292 -13.90 1.92 3.68
N VAL A 293 -14.12 0.60 3.71
CA VAL A 293 -13.74 -0.25 4.85
C VAL A 293 -12.24 -0.19 5.09
N MET A 294 -11.42 -0.19 4.06
CA MET A 294 -9.96 -0.04 4.20
C MET A 294 -9.61 1.26 4.93
N PHE A 295 -10.19 2.41 4.54
CA PHE A 295 -9.93 3.68 5.23
C PHE A 295 -10.43 3.68 6.66
N ARG A 296 -11.57 3.06 6.94
CA ARG A 296 -12.07 2.87 8.30
C ARG A 296 -11.11 2.03 9.17
N ILE A 297 -10.56 0.95 8.61
CA ILE A 297 -9.57 0.11 9.30
C ILE A 297 -8.31 0.94 9.63
N ILE A 298 -7.81 1.71 8.67
CA ILE A 298 -6.61 2.55 8.84
C ILE A 298 -6.85 3.61 9.93
N GLU A 299 -8.01 4.26 9.94
CA GLU A 299 -8.35 5.22 10.99
C GLU A 299 -8.47 4.56 12.36
N GLN A 300 -9.11 3.38 12.41
CA GLN A 300 -9.26 2.66 13.68
C GLN A 300 -7.91 2.16 14.22
N GLU A 301 -7.00 1.77 13.34
CA GLU A 301 -5.63 1.42 13.74
C GLU A 301 -4.92 2.60 14.40
N GLN A 302 -5.08 3.80 13.86
CA GLN A 302 -4.51 5.01 14.44
C GLN A 302 -5.15 5.39 15.80
N LYS A 303 -6.44 5.10 15.99
CA LYS A 303 -7.17 5.41 17.22
C LYS A 303 -6.97 4.36 18.32
N GLU A 304 -7.01 3.10 17.96
CA GLU A 304 -6.96 1.95 18.86
C GLU A 304 -5.94 0.89 18.39
N PRO A 305 -4.64 1.25 18.27
CA PRO A 305 -3.63 0.37 17.67
C PRO A 305 -3.54 -0.98 18.38
N ASP A 306 -3.59 -1.03 19.71
CA ASP A 306 -3.48 -2.28 20.47
C ASP A 306 -4.60 -3.28 20.15
N LEU A 307 -5.83 -2.82 19.94
CA LEU A 307 -6.98 -3.66 19.57
C LEU A 307 -6.77 -4.25 18.16
N MET A 308 -6.37 -3.39 17.23
CA MET A 308 -6.17 -3.77 15.84
C MET A 308 -4.99 -4.72 15.69
N LEU A 309 -3.85 -4.43 16.32
CA LEU A 309 -2.65 -5.28 16.31
C LEU A 309 -2.92 -6.68 16.92
N LYS A 310 -3.61 -6.74 18.07
CA LYS A 310 -4.03 -8.03 18.67
C LYS A 310 -4.89 -8.86 17.71
N SER A 311 -5.72 -8.20 16.93
CA SER A 311 -6.57 -8.87 15.94
C SER A 311 -5.77 -9.54 14.81
N MET A 312 -4.58 -9.05 14.48
CA MET A 312 -3.73 -9.53 13.39
C MET A 312 -2.68 -10.57 13.82
N LEU A 313 -2.23 -10.53 15.07
CA LEU A 313 -1.01 -11.21 15.55
C LEU A 313 -0.98 -12.70 15.27
N ASP A 314 -2.05 -13.43 15.66
CA ASP A 314 -2.11 -14.89 15.47
C ASP A 314 -2.09 -15.26 13.98
N TYR A 315 -2.75 -14.45 13.15
CA TYR A 315 -2.80 -14.70 11.71
C TYR A 315 -1.42 -14.57 11.07
N VAL A 316 -0.70 -13.47 11.35
CA VAL A 316 0.63 -13.26 10.76
C VAL A 316 1.60 -14.33 11.23
N ASN A 317 1.64 -14.64 12.51
CA ASN A 317 2.56 -15.64 13.05
C ASN A 317 2.29 -17.03 12.47
N SER A 318 1.00 -17.43 12.36
CA SER A 318 0.66 -18.73 11.80
C SER A 318 0.87 -18.82 10.28
N PHE A 319 0.80 -17.70 9.56
CA PHE A 319 0.94 -17.71 8.10
C PHE A 319 2.39 -17.48 7.66
N ALA A 320 3.09 -16.49 8.23
CA ALA A 320 4.48 -16.19 7.90
C ALA A 320 5.48 -17.14 8.57
N GLY A 321 5.06 -17.87 9.60
CA GLY A 321 5.98 -18.68 10.43
C GLY A 321 6.85 -17.82 11.34
N THR A 322 6.41 -16.60 11.67
CA THR A 322 7.08 -15.68 12.58
C THR A 322 6.66 -15.92 14.04
N THR A 323 7.35 -15.28 14.96
CA THR A 323 7.05 -15.29 16.41
C THR A 323 7.01 -13.85 16.93
N LEU A 324 6.37 -12.97 16.15
CA LEU A 324 6.21 -11.56 16.54
C LEU A 324 5.36 -11.43 17.79
N ASP A 325 5.74 -10.49 18.65
CA ASP A 325 4.89 -9.95 19.70
C ASP A 325 4.18 -8.66 19.19
N ILE A 326 3.42 -8.02 20.07
CA ILE A 326 2.74 -6.75 19.72
C ILE A 326 3.73 -5.66 19.32
N ALA A 327 4.92 -5.60 19.94
CA ALA A 327 5.92 -4.60 19.60
C ALA A 327 6.51 -4.83 18.20
N GLY A 328 6.78 -6.09 17.83
CA GLY A 328 7.23 -6.48 16.49
C GLY A 328 6.16 -6.21 15.42
N LEU A 329 4.88 -6.53 15.73
CA LEU A 329 3.79 -6.22 14.81
C LEU A 329 3.55 -4.71 14.68
N LYS A 330 3.68 -3.96 15.76
CA LYS A 330 3.65 -2.50 15.75
C LYS A 330 4.76 -1.90 14.87
N MET A 331 5.98 -2.43 14.97
CA MET A 331 7.08 -2.07 14.06
C MET A 331 6.70 -2.36 12.60
N THR A 332 6.07 -3.50 12.33
CA THR A 332 5.61 -3.90 10.99
C THR A 332 4.66 -2.88 10.39
N ILE A 333 3.63 -2.46 11.14
CA ILE A 333 2.56 -1.59 10.64
C ILE A 333 2.94 -0.10 10.70
N GLU A 334 3.50 0.37 11.82
CA GLU A 334 3.71 1.81 12.02
C GLU A 334 5.07 2.32 11.48
N THR A 335 6.06 1.44 11.37
CA THR A 335 7.42 1.85 10.97
C THR A 335 7.81 1.34 9.60
N LEU A 336 7.56 0.06 9.32
CA LEU A 336 8.01 -0.57 8.07
C LEU A 336 6.95 -0.49 6.95
N SER A 337 5.68 -0.27 7.30
CA SER A 337 4.57 -0.17 6.35
C SER A 337 3.51 0.81 6.85
N PRO A 338 3.88 2.09 7.10
CA PRO A 338 2.95 3.08 7.62
C PRO A 338 1.74 3.23 6.70
N LEU A 339 0.55 3.05 7.30
CA LEU A 339 -0.72 3.05 6.59
C LEU A 339 -1.09 4.45 6.08
N SER A 340 -1.67 4.50 4.90
CA SER A 340 -2.02 5.73 4.17
C SER A 340 -3.50 6.02 4.32
N ASN A 341 -3.88 6.92 5.22
CA ASN A 341 -5.28 7.31 5.45
C ASN A 341 -5.89 8.07 4.27
N PHE A 342 -7.18 8.37 4.36
CA PHE A 342 -7.94 9.02 3.28
C PHE A 342 -7.34 10.37 2.86
N GLU A 343 -6.97 11.21 3.81
CA GLU A 343 -6.38 12.53 3.54
C GLU A 343 -4.97 12.42 2.93
N PHE A 344 -4.24 11.37 3.28
CA PHE A 344 -2.89 11.16 2.75
C PHE A 344 -2.88 10.80 1.26
N GLN A 345 -3.99 10.24 0.72
CA GLN A 345 -4.09 9.81 -0.68
C GLN A 345 -3.83 10.95 -1.68
N GLN A 346 -4.11 12.20 -1.33
CA GLN A 346 -3.79 13.37 -2.16
C GLN A 346 -2.31 13.46 -2.55
N ASN A 347 -1.40 12.91 -1.73
CA ASN A 347 0.03 12.90 -2.02
C ASN A 347 0.38 11.97 -3.19
N TYR A 348 -0.43 10.95 -3.41
CA TYR A 348 -0.27 10.00 -4.50
C TYR A 348 -0.92 10.49 -5.80
N PHE A 349 -2.06 11.20 -5.72
CA PHE A 349 -2.91 11.44 -6.88
C PHE A 349 -3.00 12.91 -7.29
N ASP A 350 -2.94 13.87 -6.35
CA ASP A 350 -3.18 15.28 -6.65
C ASP A 350 -1.89 16.11 -6.74
N LYS A 351 -0.85 15.72 -5.97
CA LYS A 351 0.41 16.48 -5.89
C LYS A 351 1.44 15.94 -6.87
N GLN A 352 1.34 16.34 -8.14
CA GLN A 352 2.23 15.87 -9.22
C GLN A 352 3.74 16.09 -8.94
N ASN A 353 4.10 17.07 -8.14
CA ASN A 353 5.49 17.34 -7.74
C ASN A 353 5.92 16.53 -6.49
N SER A 354 5.03 15.72 -5.92
CA SER A 354 5.36 14.83 -4.79
C SER A 354 6.28 13.70 -5.27
N ALA A 355 7.26 13.35 -4.45
CA ALA A 355 8.05 12.13 -4.65
C ALA A 355 7.19 10.85 -4.60
N LEU A 356 5.99 10.94 -4.01
CA LEU A 356 5.02 9.86 -3.89
C LEU A 356 4.02 9.81 -5.05
N TYR A 357 4.09 10.75 -6.01
CA TYR A 357 3.15 10.78 -7.13
C TYR A 357 3.24 9.47 -7.92
N TYR A 358 2.11 8.79 -8.07
CA TYR A 358 2.04 7.41 -8.57
C TYR A 358 2.71 7.20 -9.93
N ARG A 359 2.62 8.19 -10.84
CA ARG A 359 3.27 8.11 -12.17
C ARG A 359 4.78 8.08 -12.07
N THR A 360 5.35 8.87 -11.14
CA THR A 360 6.81 8.93 -10.94
C THR A 360 7.37 7.55 -10.55
N ALA A 361 6.73 6.87 -9.60
CA ALA A 361 7.13 5.52 -9.19
C ALA A 361 6.87 4.48 -10.29
N PHE A 362 5.73 4.59 -10.99
CA PHE A 362 5.38 3.72 -12.11
C PHE A 362 6.42 3.81 -13.24
N ASP A 363 6.72 5.02 -13.72
CA ASP A 363 7.67 5.26 -14.82
C ASP A 363 9.07 4.74 -14.47
N ALA A 364 9.49 4.92 -13.21
CA ALA A 364 10.77 4.41 -12.74
C ALA A 364 10.82 2.87 -12.73
N ALA A 365 9.74 2.21 -12.30
CA ALA A 365 9.64 0.75 -12.31
C ALA A 365 9.56 0.18 -13.75
N VAL A 366 8.82 0.82 -14.64
CA VAL A 366 8.80 0.47 -16.08
C VAL A 366 10.19 0.59 -16.68
N LYS A 367 10.87 1.72 -16.48
CA LYS A 367 12.23 1.95 -16.97
C LYS A 367 13.22 0.91 -16.45
N PHE A 368 13.13 0.58 -15.15
CA PHE A 368 13.98 -0.46 -14.55
C PHE A 368 13.77 -1.81 -15.27
N ASN A 369 12.53 -2.27 -15.40
CA ASN A 369 12.20 -3.56 -16.01
C ASN A 369 12.53 -3.61 -17.52
N SER A 370 12.31 -2.52 -18.26
CA SER A 370 12.67 -2.42 -19.68
C SER A 370 14.19 -2.45 -19.88
N ASN A 371 14.96 -1.80 -19.03
CA ASN A 371 16.43 -1.84 -19.09
C ASN A 371 17.00 -3.24 -18.79
N LYS A 372 16.26 -4.06 -18.04
CA LYS A 372 16.63 -5.44 -17.73
C LYS A 372 16.10 -6.45 -18.77
N GLY A 373 15.33 -5.99 -19.75
CA GLY A 373 14.70 -6.86 -20.76
C GLY A 373 13.57 -7.73 -20.16
N VAL A 374 13.02 -7.36 -19.01
CA VAL A 374 11.85 -7.99 -18.39
C VAL A 374 10.58 -7.52 -19.09
N LEU A 375 10.51 -6.22 -19.41
CA LEU A 375 9.47 -5.63 -20.26
C LEU A 375 10.00 -5.32 -21.64
N ALA A 376 9.15 -5.42 -22.65
CA ALA A 376 9.43 -4.94 -23.99
C ALA A 376 9.70 -3.43 -23.99
N LYS A 377 10.40 -2.94 -25.01
CA LYS A 377 10.51 -1.50 -25.23
C LYS A 377 9.19 -1.00 -25.81
N GLY A 378 8.50 -0.11 -25.08
CA GLY A 378 7.22 0.44 -25.48
C GLY A 378 6.76 1.55 -24.54
N GLU A 379 5.60 2.10 -24.83
CA GLU A 379 4.93 3.07 -23.96
C GLU A 379 3.94 2.33 -23.05
N TYR A 380 4.07 2.56 -21.76
CA TYR A 380 3.19 2.02 -20.74
C TYR A 380 2.54 3.20 -20.01
N ASP A 381 1.22 3.17 -19.87
CA ASP A 381 0.46 4.22 -19.22
C ASP A 381 0.09 3.80 -17.79
N ALA A 382 0.47 4.61 -16.81
CA ALA A 382 0.17 4.37 -15.41
C ALA A 382 -1.34 4.25 -15.15
N ASP A 383 -2.18 4.99 -15.88
CA ASP A 383 -3.63 4.97 -15.73
C ASP A 383 -4.27 3.65 -16.20
N ASN A 384 -3.55 2.88 -17.01
CA ASN A 384 -3.98 1.53 -17.36
C ASN A 384 -3.75 0.52 -16.23
N LEU A 385 -2.96 0.86 -15.22
CA LEU A 385 -2.72 0.00 -14.07
C LEU A 385 -3.32 0.56 -12.77
N ILE A 386 -3.23 1.87 -12.55
CA ILE A 386 -3.54 2.52 -11.27
C ILE A 386 -4.87 3.27 -11.39
N TRP A 387 -5.97 2.63 -11.01
CA TRP A 387 -7.30 3.24 -10.91
C TRP A 387 -7.60 3.80 -9.51
N ALA A 388 -6.67 3.61 -8.59
CA ALA A 388 -6.82 4.06 -7.21
C ALA A 388 -7.10 5.57 -7.10
N GLY A 389 -6.55 6.38 -8.02
CA GLY A 389 -6.85 7.81 -8.12
C GLY A 389 -8.31 8.07 -8.47
N ASP A 390 -8.86 7.36 -9.45
CA ASP A 390 -10.27 7.48 -9.85
C ASP A 390 -11.22 7.07 -8.73
N VAL A 391 -10.88 5.96 -8.02
CA VAL A 391 -11.67 5.49 -6.87
C VAL A 391 -11.63 6.52 -5.74
N TYR A 392 -10.46 7.05 -5.42
CA TYR A 392 -10.29 8.10 -4.42
C TYR A 392 -11.10 9.35 -4.77
N HIS A 393 -10.98 9.89 -5.99
CA HIS A 393 -11.73 11.06 -6.42
C HIS A 393 -13.24 10.81 -6.45
N THR A 394 -13.67 9.58 -6.76
CA THR A 394 -15.08 9.17 -6.66
C THR A 394 -15.58 9.26 -5.20
N LEU A 395 -14.80 8.76 -4.25
CA LEU A 395 -15.14 8.87 -2.83
C LEU A 395 -15.15 10.33 -2.34
N VAL A 396 -14.22 11.16 -2.81
CA VAL A 396 -14.21 12.62 -2.53
C VAL A 396 -15.48 13.28 -3.06
N ALA A 397 -15.89 12.95 -4.29
CA ALA A 397 -17.11 13.49 -4.90
C ALA A 397 -18.38 13.02 -4.17
N LEU A 398 -18.46 11.75 -3.77
CA LEU A 398 -19.56 11.20 -2.96
C LEU A 398 -19.64 11.85 -1.58
N LYS A 399 -18.47 12.11 -0.95
CA LYS A 399 -18.40 12.86 0.30
C LYS A 399 -19.01 14.24 0.15
N GLN A 400 -18.56 15.01 -0.86
CA GLN A 400 -19.09 16.36 -1.13
C GLN A 400 -20.59 16.34 -1.40
N ALA A 401 -21.06 15.40 -2.24
CA ALA A 401 -22.50 15.26 -2.55
C ALA A 401 -23.32 14.91 -1.29
N SER A 402 -22.76 14.11 -0.38
CA SER A 402 -23.38 13.79 0.92
C SER A 402 -23.47 15.02 1.81
N ASP A 403 -22.40 15.84 1.90
CA ASP A 403 -22.39 17.09 2.65
C ASP A 403 -23.45 18.07 2.15
N ASP A 404 -23.61 18.18 0.83
CA ASP A 404 -24.60 19.07 0.22
C ASP A 404 -26.05 18.60 0.51
N LEU A 405 -26.31 17.29 0.44
CA LEU A 405 -27.62 16.71 0.80
C LEU A 405 -27.92 16.87 2.30
N LEU A 406 -26.93 16.68 3.17
CA LEU A 406 -27.11 16.90 4.62
C LEU A 406 -27.50 18.33 4.92
N LYS A 407 -26.87 19.33 4.29
CA LYS A 407 -27.25 20.75 4.42
C LYS A 407 -28.70 20.98 3.95
N GLN A 408 -29.06 20.49 2.77
CA GLN A 408 -30.43 20.62 2.24
C GLN A 408 -31.50 20.00 3.16
N LEU A 409 -31.19 18.89 3.82
CA LEU A 409 -32.11 18.17 4.69
C LEU A 409 -32.22 18.81 6.09
N GLN A 410 -31.23 19.60 6.53
CA GLN A 410 -31.29 20.34 7.80
C GLN A 410 -32.41 21.39 7.81
N ASP A 411 -32.70 22.03 6.65
CA ASP A 411 -33.73 23.06 6.52
C ASP A 411 -35.14 22.48 6.36
N LYS A 412 -35.27 21.14 6.22
CA LYS A 412 -36.53 20.45 6.07
C LYS A 412 -36.97 19.80 7.39
N SER A 413 -38.25 19.69 7.62
CA SER A 413 -38.83 18.91 8.74
C SER A 413 -39.05 17.46 8.27
N PRO A 414 -38.05 16.56 8.35
CA PRO A 414 -38.15 15.23 7.79
C PRO A 414 -39.15 14.36 8.58
N SER A 415 -39.82 13.44 7.90
CA SER A 415 -40.62 12.39 8.51
C SER A 415 -39.79 11.53 9.49
N ALA A 416 -40.46 10.73 10.32
CA ALA A 416 -39.75 9.83 11.24
C ALA A 416 -38.87 8.81 10.46
N GLU A 417 -39.36 8.29 9.33
CA GLU A 417 -38.60 7.38 8.44
C GLU A 417 -37.38 8.09 7.87
N ASN A 418 -37.55 9.30 7.33
CA ASN A 418 -36.44 10.06 6.76
C ASN A 418 -35.37 10.44 7.81
N ARG A 419 -35.78 10.73 9.05
CA ARG A 419 -34.82 10.93 10.17
C ARG A 419 -33.97 9.68 10.40
N THR A 420 -34.57 8.49 10.39
CA THR A 420 -33.85 7.22 10.55
C THR A 420 -32.84 7.02 9.42
N LEU A 421 -33.22 7.31 8.17
CA LEU A 421 -32.30 7.22 7.03
C LEU A 421 -31.14 8.21 7.16
N ILE A 422 -31.40 9.44 7.58
CA ILE A 422 -30.38 10.48 7.79
C ILE A 422 -29.37 10.04 8.88
N GLU A 423 -29.85 9.52 10.01
CA GLU A 423 -28.94 9.05 11.08
C GLU A 423 -28.12 7.85 10.62
N LYS A 424 -28.72 6.91 9.89
CA LYS A 424 -27.99 5.81 9.27
C LYS A 424 -26.92 6.31 8.27
N ALA A 425 -27.29 7.28 7.44
CA ALA A 425 -26.36 7.90 6.50
C ALA A 425 -25.15 8.57 7.19
N LYS A 426 -25.39 9.29 8.29
CA LYS A 426 -24.31 9.88 9.10
C LYS A 426 -23.36 8.82 9.66
N GLN A 427 -23.88 7.65 10.05
CA GLN A 427 -23.06 6.54 10.51
C GLN A 427 -22.16 6.00 9.38
N PHE A 428 -22.72 5.76 8.18
CA PHE A 428 -21.92 5.34 7.02
C PHE A 428 -20.89 6.40 6.63
N TYR A 429 -21.26 7.69 6.66
CA TYR A 429 -20.35 8.80 6.43
C TYR A 429 -19.16 8.79 7.39
N ALA A 430 -19.40 8.55 8.66
CA ALA A 430 -18.35 8.42 9.68
C ALA A 430 -17.45 7.20 9.49
N TRP A 431 -17.91 6.21 8.74
CA TRP A 431 -17.17 5.00 8.37
C TRP A 431 -16.46 5.12 7.01
N TYR A 432 -16.40 6.32 6.41
CA TYR A 432 -15.88 6.56 5.05
C TYR A 432 -16.73 5.94 3.93
N ASP A 433 -17.83 5.25 4.24
CA ASP A 433 -18.75 4.72 3.23
C ASP A 433 -19.67 5.83 2.70
N TYR A 434 -19.03 6.73 1.93
CA TYR A 434 -19.72 7.87 1.32
C TYR A 434 -20.71 7.43 0.25
N LEU A 435 -20.58 6.23 -0.32
CA LEU A 435 -21.53 5.69 -1.27
C LEU A 435 -22.89 5.44 -0.61
N ASP A 436 -22.93 4.64 0.47
CA ASP A 436 -24.19 4.32 1.12
C ASP A 436 -24.72 5.50 1.94
N ALA A 437 -23.85 6.37 2.48
CA ALA A 437 -24.28 7.66 3.01
C ALA A 437 -25.05 8.48 1.96
N TYR A 438 -24.49 8.66 0.77
CA TYR A 438 -25.13 9.38 -0.34
C TYR A 438 -26.44 8.74 -0.80
N ARG A 439 -26.48 7.41 -0.95
CA ARG A 439 -27.67 6.67 -1.35
C ARG A 439 -28.83 6.82 -0.37
N LEU A 440 -28.54 6.70 0.92
CA LEU A 440 -29.52 6.86 2.00
C LEU A 440 -30.05 8.31 2.08
N LEU A 441 -29.17 9.31 1.96
CA LEU A 441 -29.57 10.73 1.92
C LEU A 441 -30.44 11.05 0.72
N ARG A 442 -30.14 10.48 -0.45
CA ARG A 442 -31.03 10.59 -1.63
C ARG A 442 -32.39 9.95 -1.38
N GLY A 443 -32.43 8.79 -0.70
CA GLY A 443 -33.69 8.15 -0.29
C GLY A 443 -34.50 9.00 0.68
N ALA A 444 -33.84 9.68 1.63
CA ALA A 444 -34.48 10.58 2.58
C ALA A 444 -34.94 11.91 1.96
N ASN A 445 -34.41 12.29 0.80
CA ASN A 445 -34.76 13.54 0.10
C ASN A 445 -35.90 13.36 -0.91
N GLN A 446 -36.38 12.15 -1.15
CA GLN A 446 -37.55 11.81 -1.97
C GLN A 446 -38.84 11.90 -1.13
#